data_efe67c94a18b6cea6f30020c13daf2b2
#
_entry.id   efe67c94a18b6cea6f30020c13daf2b2
#
_cell.length_a   1.000
_cell.length_b   1.000
_cell.length_c   1.000
_cell.angle_alpha   90.00
_cell.angle_beta   90.00
_cell.angle_gamma   90.00
#
_symmetry.space_group_name_H-M   'P 1'
#
loop_
_entity.id
_entity.type
_entity.pdbx_description
1 polymer ?
#
loop_
_entity_poly.entity_id
_entity_poly.type
_entity_poly.pdbx_seq_one_letter_code
_entity_poly.pdbx_strand_id
1 'polypeptide(L)'
;MMNNSKVLIVFFSHAGKNYSVGNVKVGNTKLVADEIQKRTGGDEFEIVAEKSYDMPYSQLIEIAKEETKRGEKPAFKGEVKNIEQYDTIFIGGPIWWGTYPQVMFTFFDKYDLNGKIIIPFTTHEGSGLANTVEDVKSAYPKAKVMEGFAVYGHEVRKSMQKVDLWLKGLGY
;
A
#
# COMPACT_ATOMS: atom_id res chain seq x y z
N MET A 1 19.33 -11.60 -7.91
CA MET A 1 18.34 -12.28 -7.04
C MET A 1 17.92 -11.36 -5.91
N MET A 2 16.65 -11.34 -5.60
CA MET A 2 16.08 -10.44 -4.59
C MET A 2 16.26 -10.96 -3.15
N ASN A 3 16.55 -12.23 -2.96
CA ASN A 3 16.61 -12.88 -1.64
C ASN A 3 17.62 -12.24 -0.66
N ASN A 4 18.64 -11.56 -1.16
CA ASN A 4 19.64 -10.89 -0.33
C ASN A 4 19.38 -9.38 -0.21
N SER A 5 18.35 -8.87 -0.88
CA SER A 5 17.99 -7.46 -0.83
C SER A 5 17.30 -7.15 0.49
N LYS A 6 17.61 -6.01 1.07
CA LYS A 6 16.88 -5.52 2.23
C LYS A 6 15.54 -4.96 1.79
N VAL A 7 14.47 -5.48 2.36
CA VAL A 7 13.08 -5.22 1.95
C VAL A 7 12.37 -4.37 2.99
N LEU A 8 11.68 -3.34 2.53
CA LEU A 8 10.73 -2.56 3.34
C LEU A 8 9.35 -2.72 2.74
N ILE A 9 8.35 -2.91 3.59
CA ILE A 9 6.95 -3.00 3.19
C ILE A 9 6.23 -1.79 3.75
N VAL A 10 5.90 -0.85 2.89
CA VAL A 10 5.20 0.39 3.24
C VAL A 10 3.74 0.24 2.84
N PHE A 11 2.84 0.44 3.79
CA PHE A 11 1.43 0.27 3.47
C PHE A 11 0.53 1.15 4.33
N PHE A 12 -0.64 1.46 3.79
CA PHE A 12 -1.76 2.02 4.53
C PHE A 12 -2.86 0.97 4.57
N SER A 13 -3.46 0.78 5.73
CA SER A 13 -4.55 -0.18 5.90
C SER A 13 -5.67 0.47 6.71
N HIS A 14 -6.91 0.23 6.31
CA HIS A 14 -8.07 0.78 7.01
C HIS A 14 -8.86 -0.33 7.69
N ALA A 15 -8.73 -0.40 9.01
CA ALA A 15 -9.63 -1.19 9.86
C ALA A 15 -10.94 -0.42 10.03
N GLY A 16 -11.99 -1.09 10.46
CA GLY A 16 -13.30 -0.50 10.60
C GLY A 16 -14.17 -0.72 9.38
N LYS A 17 -14.91 0.30 8.95
CA LYS A 17 -15.89 0.16 7.86
C LYS A 17 -15.23 0.29 6.49
N ASN A 18 -15.40 -0.75 5.68
CA ASN A 18 -14.83 -0.85 4.35
C ASN A 18 -15.90 -1.19 3.32
N TYR A 19 -15.67 -0.78 2.08
CA TYR A 19 -16.58 -1.08 0.97
C TYR A 19 -16.66 -2.59 0.74
N SER A 20 -17.87 -3.10 0.59
CA SER A 20 -18.21 -4.52 0.33
C SER A 20 -17.78 -5.53 1.39
N VAL A 21 -16.90 -5.20 2.31
CA VAL A 21 -16.42 -6.14 3.35
C VAL A 21 -16.94 -5.81 4.75
N GLY A 22 -17.61 -4.67 4.90
CA GLY A 22 -18.20 -4.27 6.18
C GLY A 22 -17.16 -3.82 7.19
N ASN A 23 -17.44 -4.07 8.46
CA ASN A 23 -16.59 -3.64 9.56
C ASN A 23 -15.56 -4.73 9.89
N VAL A 24 -14.27 -4.45 9.72
CA VAL A 24 -13.18 -5.40 9.93
C VAL A 24 -12.25 -4.95 11.05
N LYS A 25 -11.77 -5.88 11.87
CA LYS A 25 -10.82 -5.60 12.95
C LYS A 25 -9.43 -5.29 12.44
N VAL A 26 -9.00 -5.99 11.39
CA VAL A 26 -7.72 -5.78 10.73
C VAL A 26 -8.01 -5.46 9.28
N GLY A 27 -7.45 -4.37 8.77
CA GLY A 27 -7.66 -3.97 7.39
C GLY A 27 -7.08 -4.99 6.40
N ASN A 28 -7.67 -5.08 5.23
CA ASN A 28 -7.30 -6.05 4.22
C ASN A 28 -5.84 -5.88 3.75
N THR A 29 -5.39 -4.64 3.58
CA THR A 29 -4.02 -4.37 3.13
C THR A 29 -2.99 -4.88 4.14
N LYS A 30 -3.28 -4.73 5.44
CA LYS A 30 -2.37 -5.22 6.48
C LYS A 30 -2.20 -6.74 6.40
N LEU A 31 -3.26 -7.47 6.10
CA LEU A 31 -3.18 -8.93 5.96
C LEU A 31 -2.22 -9.33 4.83
N VAL A 32 -2.26 -8.61 3.71
CA VAL A 32 -1.33 -8.85 2.60
C VAL A 32 0.10 -8.45 2.99
N ALA A 33 0.27 -7.28 3.62
CA ALA A 33 1.58 -6.82 4.07
C ALA A 33 2.23 -7.82 5.03
N ASP A 34 1.45 -8.36 5.97
CA ASP A 34 1.96 -9.35 6.94
C ASP A 34 2.42 -10.64 6.23
N GLU A 35 1.71 -11.07 5.20
CA GLU A 35 2.11 -12.23 4.41
C GLU A 35 3.40 -11.95 3.61
N ILE A 36 3.53 -10.75 3.05
CA ILE A 36 4.76 -10.33 2.38
C ILE A 36 5.94 -10.35 3.37
N GLN A 37 5.74 -9.82 4.57
CA GLN A 37 6.77 -9.83 5.60
C GLN A 37 7.19 -11.25 5.96
N LYS A 38 6.24 -12.14 6.14
CA LYS A 38 6.49 -13.54 6.47
C LYS A 38 7.37 -14.22 5.41
N ARG A 39 7.13 -13.93 4.12
CA ARG A 39 7.84 -14.55 3.01
C ARG A 39 9.17 -13.90 2.70
N THR A 40 9.29 -12.59 2.87
CA THR A 40 10.51 -11.84 2.49
C THR A 40 11.46 -11.63 3.66
N GLY A 41 10.98 -11.70 4.89
CA GLY A 41 11.75 -11.31 6.08
C GLY A 41 11.95 -9.80 6.18
N GLY A 42 11.22 -9.01 5.42
CA GLY A 42 11.36 -7.55 5.38
C GLY A 42 10.83 -6.86 6.64
N ASP A 43 11.10 -5.57 6.71
CA ASP A 43 10.56 -4.70 7.75
C ASP A 43 9.26 -4.05 7.26
N GLU A 44 8.31 -3.84 8.16
CA GLU A 44 7.07 -3.15 7.84
C GLU A 44 7.09 -1.72 8.34
N PHE A 45 6.51 -0.81 7.55
CA PHE A 45 6.14 0.52 8.01
C PHE A 45 4.69 0.78 7.64
N GLU A 46 3.81 0.80 8.63
CA GLU A 46 2.41 1.14 8.43
C GLU A 46 2.25 2.66 8.45
N ILE A 47 1.71 3.21 7.37
CA ILE A 47 1.37 4.64 7.29
C ILE A 47 0.08 4.84 8.07
N VAL A 48 0.15 5.53 9.20
CA VAL A 48 -1.00 5.86 10.03
C VAL A 48 -1.22 7.37 9.94
N ALA A 49 -2.36 7.76 9.36
CA ALA A 49 -2.67 9.18 9.25
C ALA A 49 -2.84 9.81 10.64
N GLU A 50 -2.43 11.07 10.80
CA GLU A 50 -2.64 11.78 12.07
C GLU A 50 -4.12 12.04 12.32
N LYS A 51 -4.89 12.31 11.27
CA LYS A 51 -6.34 12.42 11.39
C LYS A 51 -6.99 11.03 11.38
N SER A 52 -8.13 10.90 12.07
CA SER A 52 -8.86 9.64 12.11
C SER A 52 -9.74 9.48 10.86
N TYR A 53 -9.75 8.27 10.31
CA TYR A 53 -10.72 7.84 9.30
C TYR A 53 -11.76 6.87 9.89
N ASP A 54 -11.81 6.76 11.21
CA ASP A 54 -12.80 5.94 11.92
C ASP A 54 -14.12 6.70 11.94
N MET A 55 -14.95 6.46 10.94
CA MET A 55 -16.22 7.14 10.73
C MET A 55 -17.17 6.27 9.91
N PRO A 56 -18.46 6.62 9.83
CA PRO A 56 -19.39 5.91 8.94
C PRO A 56 -18.88 5.91 7.50
N TYR A 57 -19.11 4.80 6.79
CA TYR A 57 -18.61 4.60 5.43
C TYR A 57 -19.00 5.75 4.49
N SER A 58 -20.25 6.22 4.55
CA SER A 58 -20.72 7.32 3.70
C SER A 58 -19.93 8.62 3.91
N GLN A 59 -19.52 8.89 5.14
CA GLN A 59 -18.70 10.05 5.48
C GLN A 59 -17.25 9.85 4.99
N LEU A 60 -16.72 8.65 5.16
CA LEU A 60 -15.37 8.31 4.73
C LEU A 60 -15.21 8.51 3.22
N ILE A 61 -16.16 8.03 2.41
CA ILE A 61 -16.06 8.15 0.95
C ILE A 61 -16.09 9.61 0.49
N GLU A 62 -16.85 10.47 1.16
CA GLU A 62 -16.89 11.90 0.82
C GLU A 62 -15.58 12.60 1.17
N ILE A 63 -15.02 12.33 2.35
CA ILE A 63 -13.73 12.88 2.76
C ILE A 63 -12.63 12.41 1.82
N ALA A 64 -12.58 11.13 1.51
CA ALA A 64 -11.59 10.57 0.60
C ALA A 64 -11.70 11.18 -0.80
N LYS A 65 -12.92 11.41 -1.28
CA LYS A 65 -13.18 12.08 -2.55
C LYS A 65 -12.61 13.50 -2.58
N GLU A 66 -12.89 14.28 -1.53
CA GLU A 66 -12.41 15.66 -1.44
C GLU A 66 -10.89 15.73 -1.34
N GLU A 67 -10.27 14.84 -0.54
CA GLU A 67 -8.82 14.76 -0.45
C GLU A 67 -8.20 14.46 -1.81
N THR A 68 -8.73 13.48 -2.52
CA THR A 68 -8.23 13.09 -3.85
C THR A 68 -8.40 14.23 -4.85
N LYS A 69 -9.57 14.85 -4.88
CA LYS A 69 -9.88 15.95 -5.80
C LYS A 69 -8.97 17.16 -5.59
N ARG A 70 -8.64 17.46 -4.33
CA ARG A 70 -7.80 18.61 -3.97
C ARG A 70 -6.31 18.28 -3.98
N GLY A 71 -5.93 17.02 -4.12
CA GLY A 71 -4.56 16.59 -3.98
C GLY A 71 -4.01 16.86 -2.59
N GLU A 72 -4.86 16.72 -1.56
CA GLU A 72 -4.44 16.93 -0.18
C GLU A 72 -3.34 15.94 0.22
N LYS A 73 -2.48 16.36 1.12
CA LYS A 73 -1.40 15.56 1.66
C LYS A 73 -1.50 15.46 3.18
N PRO A 74 -2.42 14.62 3.67
CA PRO A 74 -2.59 14.43 5.11
C PRO A 74 -1.31 13.95 5.78
N ALA A 75 -0.99 14.49 6.94
CA ALA A 75 0.19 14.08 7.69
C ALA A 75 0.03 12.67 8.26
N PHE A 76 1.15 11.97 8.41
CA PHE A 76 1.18 10.64 9.02
C PHE A 76 2.14 10.61 10.21
N LYS A 77 1.95 9.60 11.06
CA LYS A 77 2.72 9.40 12.29
C LYS A 77 3.99 8.62 12.02
N GLY A 78 5.05 8.95 12.75
CA GLY A 78 6.30 8.19 12.70
C GLY A 78 7.17 8.51 11.50
N GLU A 79 8.26 7.76 11.39
CA GLU A 79 9.23 7.93 10.31
C GLU A 79 9.95 6.61 10.03
N VAL A 80 10.44 6.46 8.81
CA VAL A 80 11.33 5.35 8.45
C VAL A 80 12.76 5.83 8.67
N LYS A 81 13.50 5.11 9.52
CA LYS A 81 14.92 5.42 9.77
C LYS A 81 15.77 4.71 8.74
N ASN A 82 16.77 5.43 8.22
CA ASN A 82 17.74 4.89 7.26
C ASN A 82 17.07 4.20 6.08
N ILE A 83 16.17 4.93 5.41
CA ILE A 83 15.45 4.36 4.26
C ILE A 83 16.41 3.93 3.14
N GLU A 84 17.60 4.50 3.11
CA GLU A 84 18.65 4.18 2.15
C GLU A 84 19.10 2.73 2.24
N GLN A 85 18.97 2.09 3.40
CA GLN A 85 19.36 0.69 3.60
C GLN A 85 18.53 -0.30 2.79
N TYR A 86 17.35 0.11 2.34
CA TYR A 86 16.44 -0.79 1.64
C TYR A 86 16.62 -0.67 0.12
N ASP A 87 16.74 -1.81 -0.55
CA ASP A 87 16.89 -1.87 -2.01
C ASP A 87 15.53 -2.08 -2.69
N THR A 88 14.63 -2.79 -2.01
CA THR A 88 13.32 -3.16 -2.52
C THR A 88 12.24 -2.68 -1.57
N ILE A 89 11.27 -1.95 -2.13
CA ILE A 89 10.16 -1.36 -1.37
C ILE A 89 8.86 -1.90 -1.93
N PHE A 90 8.10 -2.63 -1.12
CA PHE A 90 6.71 -2.93 -1.42
C PHE A 90 5.87 -1.74 -0.97
N ILE A 91 4.95 -1.30 -1.82
CA ILE A 91 4.04 -0.20 -1.49
C ILE A 91 2.62 -0.71 -1.70
N GLY A 92 1.81 -0.66 -0.65
CA GLY A 92 0.45 -1.21 -0.70
C GLY A 92 -0.59 -0.38 0.01
N GLY A 93 -1.81 -0.46 -0.50
CA GLY A 93 -2.95 0.23 0.09
C GLY A 93 -4.25 -0.13 -0.60
N PRO A 94 -5.37 0.30 -0.02
CA PRO A 94 -6.66 0.21 -0.69
C PRO A 94 -6.76 1.24 -1.81
N ILE A 95 -7.79 1.10 -2.64
CA ILE A 95 -8.08 2.08 -3.68
C ILE A 95 -9.14 3.05 -3.16
N TRP A 96 -8.76 4.30 -3.02
CA TRP A 96 -9.65 5.39 -2.65
C TRP A 96 -9.75 6.39 -3.81
N TRP A 97 -10.87 6.30 -4.54
CA TRP A 97 -11.14 7.15 -5.70
C TRP A 97 -10.07 7.06 -6.79
N GLY A 98 -9.80 5.83 -7.21
CA GLY A 98 -8.98 5.54 -8.39
C GLY A 98 -7.47 5.47 -8.15
N THR A 99 -7.01 5.67 -6.92
CA THR A 99 -5.60 5.58 -6.56
C THR A 99 -5.42 5.24 -5.08
N TYR A 100 -4.20 5.28 -4.59
CA TYR A 100 -3.93 5.14 -3.16
C TYR A 100 -4.53 6.29 -2.35
N PRO A 101 -4.85 6.07 -1.06
CA PRO A 101 -5.22 7.17 -0.17
C PRO A 101 -4.18 8.28 -0.17
N GLN A 102 -4.62 9.53 -0.06
CA GLN A 102 -3.74 10.70 -0.21
C GLN A 102 -2.63 10.76 0.84
N VAL A 103 -2.83 10.19 2.03
CA VAL A 103 -1.78 10.10 3.05
C VAL A 103 -0.54 9.34 2.54
N MET A 104 -0.70 8.42 1.60
CA MET A 104 0.43 7.71 0.99
C MET A 104 1.27 8.64 0.10
N PHE A 105 0.63 9.61 -0.55
CA PHE A 105 1.36 10.61 -1.35
C PHE A 105 2.19 11.53 -0.46
N THR A 106 1.77 11.76 0.78
CA THR A 106 2.58 12.46 1.78
C THR A 106 3.87 11.68 2.05
N PHE A 107 3.77 10.36 2.15
CA PHE A 107 4.95 9.49 2.28
C PHE A 107 5.86 9.59 1.05
N PHE A 108 5.28 9.58 -0.16
CA PHE A 108 6.06 9.68 -1.40
C PHE A 108 6.83 11.00 -1.48
N ASP A 109 6.25 12.09 -0.99
CA ASP A 109 6.93 13.38 -0.97
C ASP A 109 8.05 13.44 0.06
N LYS A 110 7.89 12.73 1.18
CA LYS A 110 8.86 12.77 2.27
C LYS A 110 10.12 11.95 1.97
N TYR A 111 9.98 10.82 1.27
CA TYR A 111 11.08 9.89 1.03
C TYR A 111 11.35 9.73 -0.46
N ASP A 112 12.60 9.92 -0.85
CA ASP A 112 13.03 9.69 -2.25
C ASP A 112 13.38 8.22 -2.43
N LEU A 113 12.57 7.52 -3.21
CA LEU A 113 12.78 6.09 -3.53
C LEU A 113 13.35 5.88 -4.94
N ASN A 114 13.81 6.94 -5.60
CA ASN A 114 14.47 6.82 -6.90
C ASN A 114 15.71 5.91 -6.79
N GLY A 115 15.94 5.11 -7.80
CA GLY A 115 17.03 4.15 -7.80
C GLY A 115 16.71 2.81 -7.14
N LYS A 116 15.58 2.69 -6.47
CA LYS A 116 15.16 1.45 -5.81
C LYS A 116 14.21 0.64 -6.68
N ILE A 117 13.99 -0.61 -6.31
CA ILE A 117 12.95 -1.45 -6.88
C ILE A 117 11.68 -1.21 -6.08
N ILE A 118 10.59 -0.86 -6.74
CA ILE A 118 9.29 -0.63 -6.10
C ILE A 118 8.29 -1.64 -6.64
N ILE A 119 7.60 -2.32 -5.72
CA ILE A 119 6.64 -3.37 -6.05
C ILE A 119 5.28 -2.97 -5.48
N PRO A 120 4.38 -2.39 -6.29
CA PRO A 120 3.06 -1.96 -5.82
C PRO A 120 2.13 -3.14 -5.61
N PHE A 121 1.27 -3.04 -4.59
CA PHE A 121 0.16 -3.97 -4.42
C PHE A 121 -1.07 -3.22 -3.92
N THR A 122 -2.24 -3.78 -4.18
CA THR A 122 -3.51 -3.16 -3.78
C THR A 122 -4.46 -4.20 -3.22
N THR A 123 -5.34 -3.72 -2.34
CA THR A 123 -6.56 -4.44 -1.98
C THR A 123 -7.74 -3.62 -2.48
N HIS A 124 -8.69 -4.26 -3.16
CA HIS A 124 -9.75 -3.55 -3.90
C HIS A 124 -11.05 -4.34 -3.92
N GLU A 125 -12.11 -3.71 -4.43
CA GLU A 125 -13.40 -4.35 -4.65
C GLU A 125 -13.85 -4.17 -6.11
N GLY A 126 -12.92 -4.39 -7.05
CA GLY A 126 -13.20 -4.34 -8.48
C GLY A 126 -12.32 -3.39 -9.27
N SER A 127 -11.61 -2.47 -8.59
CA SER A 127 -10.76 -1.47 -9.26
C SER A 127 -9.40 -2.01 -9.69
N GLY A 128 -8.99 -3.18 -9.20
CA GLY A 128 -7.67 -3.73 -9.49
C GLY A 128 -6.56 -2.83 -8.97
N LEU A 129 -5.59 -2.55 -9.81
CA LEU A 129 -4.51 -1.61 -9.49
C LEU A 129 -4.91 -0.15 -9.70
N ALA A 130 -5.99 0.10 -10.42
CA ALA A 130 -6.43 1.45 -10.78
C ALA A 130 -5.25 2.28 -11.30
N ASN A 131 -5.07 3.51 -10.81
CA ASN A 131 -3.99 4.39 -11.25
C ASN A 131 -2.72 4.30 -10.37
N THR A 132 -2.65 3.35 -9.46
CA THR A 132 -1.58 3.31 -8.45
C THR A 132 -0.18 3.14 -9.04
N VAL A 133 -0.01 2.26 -10.01
CA VAL A 133 1.30 2.00 -10.62
C VAL A 133 1.80 3.26 -11.34
N GLU A 134 0.93 3.93 -12.09
CA GLU A 134 1.28 5.15 -12.80
C GLU A 134 1.61 6.29 -11.84
N ASP A 135 0.89 6.40 -10.73
CA ASP A 135 1.16 7.41 -9.72
C ASP A 135 2.49 7.18 -9.02
N VAL A 136 2.85 5.92 -8.73
CA VAL A 136 4.16 5.58 -8.17
C VAL A 136 5.28 5.90 -9.17
N LYS A 137 5.09 5.56 -10.44
CA LYS A 137 6.06 5.90 -11.50
C LYS A 137 6.26 7.41 -11.63
N SER A 138 5.18 8.17 -11.50
CA SER A 138 5.25 9.64 -11.56
C SER A 138 6.00 10.21 -10.36
N ALA A 139 5.79 9.63 -9.17
CA ALA A 139 6.50 10.07 -7.96
C ALA A 139 7.99 9.73 -8.03
N TYR A 140 8.34 8.60 -8.62
CA TYR A 140 9.71 8.10 -8.65
C TYR A 140 10.13 7.68 -10.08
N PRO A 141 10.36 8.66 -10.96
CA PRO A 141 10.65 8.36 -12.37
C PRO A 141 11.95 7.59 -12.60
N LYS A 142 12.85 7.57 -11.63
CA LYS A 142 14.12 6.83 -11.71
C LYS A 142 14.10 5.52 -10.93
N ALA A 143 12.97 5.13 -10.35
CA ALA A 143 12.82 3.83 -9.70
C ALA A 143 12.48 2.77 -10.74
N LYS A 144 12.84 1.53 -10.43
CA LYS A 144 12.37 0.38 -11.20
C LYS A 144 11.05 -0.08 -10.60
N VAL A 145 9.94 0.36 -11.18
CA VAL A 145 8.61 0.00 -10.72
C VAL A 145 8.19 -1.30 -11.41
N MET A 146 7.98 -2.33 -10.61
CA MET A 146 7.60 -3.65 -11.10
C MET A 146 6.11 -3.69 -11.40
N GLU A 147 5.69 -4.74 -12.10
CA GLU A 147 4.29 -5.02 -12.29
C GLU A 147 3.62 -5.23 -10.93
N GLY A 148 2.51 -4.56 -10.69
CA GLY A 148 1.81 -4.62 -9.41
C GLY A 148 0.97 -5.87 -9.24
N PHE A 149 0.50 -6.08 -8.02
CA PHE A 149 -0.37 -7.19 -7.66
C PHE A 149 -1.61 -6.70 -6.94
N ALA A 150 -2.77 -7.16 -7.37
CA ALA A 150 -4.06 -6.72 -6.82
C ALA A 150 -4.81 -7.90 -6.21
N VAL A 151 -5.39 -7.70 -5.04
CA VAL A 151 -6.18 -8.72 -4.32
C VAL A 151 -7.56 -8.16 -4.00
N TYR A 152 -8.61 -8.93 -4.27
CA TYR A 152 -9.95 -8.57 -3.81
C TYR A 152 -9.99 -8.56 -2.28
N GLY A 153 -10.45 -7.46 -1.71
CA GLY A 153 -10.53 -7.30 -0.26
C GLY A 153 -11.41 -8.34 0.42
N HIS A 154 -12.57 -8.64 -0.16
CA HIS A 154 -13.49 -9.65 0.39
C HIS A 154 -12.96 -11.08 0.25
N GLU A 155 -11.92 -11.30 -0.54
CA GLU A 155 -11.29 -12.61 -0.74
C GLU A 155 -9.88 -12.68 -0.12
N VAL A 156 -9.43 -11.65 0.57
CA VAL A 156 -8.04 -11.53 1.01
C VAL A 156 -7.57 -12.76 1.80
N ARG A 157 -8.40 -13.27 2.70
CA ARG A 157 -8.05 -14.43 3.53
C ARG A 157 -7.90 -15.71 2.72
N LYS A 158 -8.61 -15.82 1.60
CA LYS A 158 -8.55 -16.96 0.67
C LYS A 158 -7.46 -16.78 -0.38
N SER A 159 -6.86 -15.62 -0.45
CA SER A 159 -5.90 -15.25 -1.51
C SER A 159 -4.44 -15.38 -1.11
N MET A 160 -4.15 -15.85 0.11
CA MET A 160 -2.77 -15.93 0.60
C MET A 160 -1.89 -16.83 -0.27
N GLN A 161 -2.44 -17.90 -0.81
CA GLN A 161 -1.71 -18.76 -1.75
C GLN A 161 -1.33 -18.01 -3.03
N LYS A 162 -2.21 -17.16 -3.53
CA LYS A 162 -1.92 -16.30 -4.70
C LYS A 162 -0.82 -15.29 -4.40
N VAL A 163 -0.86 -14.71 -3.20
CA VAL A 163 0.21 -13.80 -2.72
C VAL A 163 1.54 -14.54 -2.69
N ASP A 164 1.56 -15.75 -2.14
CA ASP A 164 2.78 -16.56 -2.07
C ASP A 164 3.33 -16.90 -3.44
N LEU A 165 2.46 -17.26 -4.38
CA LEU A 165 2.87 -17.55 -5.77
C LEU A 165 3.44 -16.30 -6.46
N TRP A 166 2.84 -15.15 -6.24
CA TRP A 166 3.35 -13.90 -6.75
C TRP A 166 4.76 -13.60 -6.20
N LEU A 167 4.92 -13.73 -4.88
CA LEU A 167 6.22 -13.50 -4.24
C LEU A 167 7.27 -14.49 -4.73
N LYS A 168 6.90 -15.75 -4.90
CA LYS A 168 7.80 -16.76 -5.44
C LYS A 168 8.28 -16.40 -6.85
N GLY A 169 7.39 -15.87 -7.67
CA GLY A 169 7.74 -15.36 -9.00
C GLY A 169 8.73 -14.18 -8.96
N LEU A 170 8.76 -13.43 -7.85
CA LEU A 170 9.71 -12.34 -7.62
C LEU A 170 11.03 -12.82 -7.00
N GLY A 171 11.12 -14.08 -6.61
CA GLY A 171 12.34 -14.65 -6.02
C GLY A 171 12.33 -14.81 -4.50
N TYR A 172 11.15 -14.74 -3.89
CA TYR A 172 11.00 -14.90 -2.42
C TYR A 172 10.37 -16.23 -2.04
#